data_bbfeb904d44958d4d95377292eb67777
#
_entry.id   bbfeb904d44958d4d95377292eb67777
#
_cell.length_a   1.000
_cell.length_b   1.000
_cell.length_c   1.000
_cell.angle_alpha   90.00
_cell.angle_beta   90.00
_cell.angle_gamma   90.00
#
_symmetry.space_group_name_H-M   'P 1'
#
loop_
_entity.id
_entity.type
_entity.pdbx_description
1 polymer ?
#
loop_
_entity_poly.entity_id
_entity_poly.type
_entity_poly.pdbx_seq_one_letter_code
_entity_poly.pdbx_strand_id
1 'polypeptide(L)' 'MDFIRHTGNEMPVKPSARVIYRCISSNGELSHVHHAIEAGDVNWSKAGQNLRNLGLGRIYDYKVIL' A
#
# COMPACT_ATOMS: atom_id res chain seq x y z
N MET A 1 14.06 -0.73 -10.12
CA MET A 1 13.99 -0.39 -8.70
C MET A 1 12.94 -1.26 -8.02
N ASP A 2 13.31 -1.84 -6.90
CA ASP A 2 12.45 -2.82 -6.25
C ASP A 2 11.42 -2.15 -5.33
N PHE A 3 10.38 -2.91 -5.02
CA PHE A 3 9.40 -2.47 -4.03
C PHE A 3 10.03 -2.44 -2.65
N ILE A 4 9.56 -1.49 -1.84
CA ILE A 4 10.02 -1.34 -0.46
C ILE A 4 8.95 -1.92 0.46
N ARG A 5 9.34 -2.83 1.37
CA ARG A 5 8.41 -3.38 2.36
C ARG A 5 7.87 -2.27 3.25
N HIS A 6 6.55 -2.25 3.39
CA HIS A 6 5.91 -1.33 4.33
C HIS A 6 5.84 -1.97 5.70
N THR A 7 6.39 -1.30 6.71
CA THR A 7 6.32 -1.73 8.10
C THR A 7 5.79 -0.57 8.93
N GLY A 8 5.10 -0.86 10.01
CA GLY A 8 4.53 0.17 10.85
C GLY A 8 3.16 0.63 10.38
N ASN A 9 2.68 1.72 10.97
CA ASN A 9 1.33 2.22 10.75
C ASN A 9 1.27 3.57 10.07
N GLU A 10 2.41 4.17 9.80
CA GLU A 10 2.46 5.52 9.29
C GLU A 10 2.76 5.53 7.79
N MET A 11 2.27 6.57 7.14
CA MET A 11 2.56 6.78 5.73
C MET A 11 4.07 6.98 5.55
N PRO A 12 4.73 6.17 4.73
CA PRO A 12 6.20 6.21 4.62
C PRO A 12 6.72 7.31 3.71
N VAL A 13 5.84 7.99 3.01
CA VAL A 13 6.19 9.03 2.05
C VAL A 13 5.22 10.18 2.20
N LYS A 14 5.52 11.32 1.58
CA LYS A 14 4.61 12.46 1.65
C LYS A 14 3.29 12.17 0.92
N PRO A 15 2.18 12.80 1.34
CA PRO A 15 0.85 12.49 0.78
C PRO A 15 0.73 12.71 -0.72
N SER A 16 1.48 13.64 -1.27
CA SER A 16 1.40 13.94 -2.71
C SER A 16 2.25 13.01 -3.58
N ALA A 17 3.06 12.15 -2.97
CA ALA A 17 3.86 11.19 -3.74
C ALA A 17 2.95 10.17 -4.42
N ARG A 18 3.23 9.88 -5.67
CA ARG A 18 2.47 8.86 -6.39
C ARG A 18 3.15 7.52 -6.20
N VAL A 19 2.35 6.53 -5.84
CA VAL A 19 2.87 5.20 -5.51
C VAL A 19 2.06 4.13 -6.23
N ILE A 20 2.71 3.02 -6.46
CA ILE A 20 2.06 1.74 -6.73
C ILE A 20 2.34 0.84 -5.55
N TYR A 21 1.44 -0.07 -5.25
CA TYR A 21 1.58 -0.88 -4.04
C TYR A 21 0.87 -2.22 -4.20
N ARG A 22 1.24 -3.14 -3.32
CA ARG A 22 0.59 -4.44 -3.19
C ARG A 22 0.11 -4.62 -1.77
N CYS A 23 -1.01 -5.33 -1.63
CA CYS A 23 -1.57 -5.65 -0.33
C CYS A 23 -1.38 -7.13 -0.01
N ILE A 24 -1.40 -7.45 1.26
CA ILE A 24 -1.33 -8.84 1.71
C ILE A 24 -2.57 -9.13 2.56
N SER A 25 -3.21 -10.24 2.27
CA SER A 25 -4.38 -10.68 3.02
C SER A 25 -3.97 -11.38 4.31
N SER A 26 -4.96 -11.65 5.15
CA SER A 26 -4.71 -12.34 6.43
C SER A 26 -4.15 -13.75 6.24
N ASN A 27 -4.40 -14.37 5.11
CA ASN A 27 -3.86 -15.71 4.81
C ASN A 27 -2.53 -15.68 4.05
N GLY A 28 -1.93 -14.50 3.90
CA GLY A 28 -0.62 -14.37 3.30
C GLY A 28 -0.57 -14.22 1.80
N GLU A 29 -1.72 -14.04 1.14
CA GLU A 29 -1.74 -13.87 -0.30
C GLU A 29 -1.50 -12.40 -0.70
N LEU A 30 -0.62 -12.21 -1.68
CA LEU A 30 -0.34 -10.89 -2.22
C LEU A 30 -1.33 -10.56 -3.32
N SER A 31 -1.74 -9.29 -3.36
CA SER A 31 -2.59 -8.78 -4.43
C SER A 31 -1.76 -8.45 -5.67
N HIS A 32 -2.47 -8.10 -6.75
CA HIS A 32 -1.84 -7.48 -7.90
C HIS A 32 -1.32 -6.09 -7.54
N VAL A 33 -0.42 -5.57 -8.35
CA VAL A 33 0.02 -4.19 -8.23
C VAL A 33 -1.15 -3.28 -8.58
N HIS A 34 -1.49 -2.36 -7.68
CA HIS A 34 -2.56 -1.41 -7.90
C HIS A 34 -2.10 -0.23 -8.73
N HIS A 35 -3.05 0.41 -9.40
CA HIS A 35 -2.77 1.60 -10.19
C HIS A 35 -2.13 2.69 -9.35
N ALA A 36 -1.35 3.53 -10.01
CA ALA A 36 -0.70 4.66 -9.35
C ALA A 36 -1.73 5.58 -8.72
N ILE A 37 -1.46 5.97 -7.48
CA ILE A 37 -2.36 6.79 -6.69
C ILE A 37 -1.52 7.66 -5.76
N GLU A 38 -2.07 8.81 -5.33
CA GLU A 38 -1.39 9.61 -4.33
C GLU A 38 -1.38 8.87 -3.00
N ALA A 39 -0.24 8.89 -2.33
CA ALA A 39 -0.08 8.16 -1.07
C ALA A 39 -1.08 8.60 0.00
N GLY A 40 -1.50 9.86 -0.04
CA GLY A 40 -2.50 10.37 0.91
C GLY A 40 -3.88 9.74 0.79
N ASP A 41 -4.16 9.07 -0.32
CA ASP A 41 -5.44 8.41 -0.55
C ASP A 41 -5.43 6.93 -0.17
N VAL A 42 -4.35 6.47 0.43
CA VAL A 42 -4.15 5.06 0.77
C VAL A 42 -4.11 4.91 2.28
N ASN A 43 -4.69 3.84 2.79
CA ASN A 43 -4.62 3.52 4.21
C ASN A 43 -3.36 2.69 4.48
N TRP A 44 -2.39 3.28 5.15
CA TRP A 44 -1.11 2.66 5.45
C TRP A 44 -1.07 1.91 6.78
N SER A 45 -2.17 1.95 7.54
CA SER A 45 -2.25 1.34 8.85
C SER A 45 -2.15 -0.19 8.77
N LYS A 46 -1.46 -0.79 9.72
CA LYS A 46 -1.37 -2.26 9.84
C LYS A 46 -2.72 -2.90 10.05
N ALA A 47 -3.59 -2.25 10.80
CA ALA A 47 -4.91 -2.79 11.12
C ALA A 47 -5.95 -2.40 10.09
N GLY A 48 -5.59 -1.51 9.19
CA GLY A 48 -6.54 -0.95 8.24
C GLY A 48 -6.83 -1.87 7.08
N GLN A 49 -8.02 -1.71 6.56
CA GLN A 49 -8.37 -2.27 5.28
C GLN A 49 -8.40 -1.12 4.29
N ASN A 50 -7.84 -1.34 3.14
CA ASN A 50 -7.88 -0.37 2.09
C ASN A 50 -9.16 -0.56 1.31
N LEU A 51 -10.04 0.42 1.35
CA LEU A 51 -11.30 0.34 0.62
C LEU A 51 -11.06 0.12 -0.87
N ARG A 52 -9.99 0.69 -1.39
CA ARG A 52 -9.63 0.52 -2.79
C ARG A 52 -9.18 -0.89 -3.12
N ASN A 53 -8.86 -1.66 -2.12
CA ASN A 53 -8.46 -3.06 -2.26
C ASN A 53 -9.60 -4.00 -1.95
N LEU A 54 -10.82 -3.49 -1.82
CA LEU A 54 -11.99 -4.31 -1.53
C LEU A 54 -11.82 -5.14 -0.27
N GLY A 55 -11.15 -4.58 0.73
CA GLY A 55 -10.95 -5.27 1.99
C GLY A 55 -9.84 -6.32 1.99
N LEU A 56 -8.95 -6.27 1.03
CA LEU A 56 -7.91 -7.29 0.88
C LEU A 56 -6.76 -7.21 1.87
N GLY A 57 -6.82 -6.29 2.81
CA GLY A 57 -5.85 -6.27 3.87
C GLY A 57 -4.92 -5.06 3.83
N ARG A 58 -3.78 -5.20 4.49
CA ARG A 58 -2.84 -4.10 4.65
C ARG A 58 -1.86 -4.05 3.49
N ILE A 59 -1.20 -2.90 3.35
CA ILE A 59 -0.16 -2.75 2.33
C ILE A 59 1.07 -3.57 2.72
N TYR A 60 1.53 -4.37 1.79
CA TYR A 60 2.71 -5.19 1.97
C TYR A 60 3.97 -4.44 1.54
N ASP A 61 3.97 -3.92 0.33
CA ASP A 61 5.09 -3.15 -0.21
C ASP A 61 4.59 -2.09 -1.18
N TYR A 62 5.47 -1.17 -1.50
CA TYR A 62 5.14 -0.05 -2.36
C TYR A 62 6.36 0.41 -3.13
N LYS A 63 6.11 1.20 -4.16
CA LYS A 63 7.17 1.84 -4.94
C LYS A 63 6.71 3.24 -5.32
N VAL A 64 7.56 4.22 -5.07
CA VAL A 64 7.29 5.60 -5.47
C VAL A 64 7.63 5.73 -6.95
N ILE A 65 6.69 6.27 -7.73
CA ILE A 65 6.89 6.45 -9.16
C ILE A 65 6.95 7.91 -9.56
N LEU A 66 6.53 8.81 -8.68
CA LEU A 66 6.72 10.26 -8.87
C LEU A 66 6.67 11.00 -7.55
#